data_a789b1d1fac8923001d7c3f062fbbfce
#
_entry.id   a789b1d1fac8923001d7c3f062fbbfce
#
_cell.length_a   1.000
_cell.length_b   1.000
_cell.length_c   1.000
_cell.angle_alpha   90.00
_cell.angle_beta   90.00
_cell.angle_gamma   90.00
#
_symmetry.space_group_name_H-M   'P 1'
#
loop_
_entity.id
_entity.type
_entity.pdbx_description
1 polymer ?
#
loop_
_entity_poly.entity_id
_entity_poly.type
_entity_poly.pdbx_seq_one_letter_code
_entity_poly.pdbx_strand_id
1 'polypeptide(L)'
;MPNYIMDLRKLVGHRTLMQCAASIIIVNEKNQILLGKRTDNHKWGYAGGSIELDEKVEDCARRELFEETGLIADEIEFFMVNSGPEVHYVYPNGDEVSNIEIIYVCRKYHGELKRQEEEIKETGRRN
;
A
#
# COMPACT_ATOMS: atom_id res chain seq x y z
N MET A 1 -5.67 7.85 15.18
CA MET A 1 -4.36 7.80 14.51
C MET A 1 -4.07 9.09 13.79
N PRO A 2 -2.88 9.62 13.93
CA PRO A 2 -2.50 10.76 13.10
C PRO A 2 -2.61 10.38 11.63
N ASN A 3 -2.98 11.34 10.84
CA ASN A 3 -3.08 11.13 9.40
C ASN A 3 -2.62 12.43 8.74
N TYR A 4 -1.35 12.45 8.40
CA TYR A 4 -0.71 13.64 7.88
C TYR A 4 -1.42 14.19 6.64
N ILE A 5 -1.74 13.31 5.68
CA ILE A 5 -2.35 13.75 4.44
C ILE A 5 -3.73 14.35 4.68
N MET A 6 -4.54 13.72 5.51
CA MET A 6 -5.89 14.23 5.78
C MET A 6 -5.85 15.53 6.58
N ASP A 7 -4.88 15.66 7.49
CA ASP A 7 -4.71 16.91 8.21
C ASP A 7 -4.33 18.04 7.27
N LEU A 8 -3.45 17.76 6.32
CA LEU A 8 -3.02 18.74 5.34
C LEU A 8 -4.18 19.12 4.41
N ARG A 9 -5.04 18.15 4.07
CA ARG A 9 -6.21 18.39 3.24
C ARG A 9 -7.14 19.45 3.83
N LYS A 10 -7.25 19.49 5.13
CA LYS A 10 -8.10 20.50 5.80
C LYS A 10 -7.63 21.91 5.50
N LEU A 11 -6.35 22.07 5.20
CA LEU A 11 -5.78 23.39 4.91
C LEU A 11 -5.76 23.72 3.42
N VAL A 12 -5.58 22.73 2.55
CA VAL A 12 -5.35 22.98 1.13
C VAL A 12 -6.48 22.48 0.22
N GLY A 13 -7.46 21.76 0.78
CA GLY A 13 -8.60 21.28 0.01
C GLY A 13 -8.19 20.22 -0.99
N HIS A 14 -8.72 20.35 -2.22
CA HIS A 14 -8.52 19.32 -3.25
C HIS A 14 -7.23 19.49 -4.06
N ARG A 15 -6.42 20.48 -3.71
CA ARG A 15 -5.18 20.73 -4.43
C ARG A 15 -4.32 19.48 -4.47
N THR A 16 -3.64 19.25 -5.59
CA THR A 16 -2.77 18.08 -5.72
C THR A 16 -1.67 18.11 -4.66
N LEU A 17 -1.54 17.01 -3.93
CA LEU A 17 -0.49 16.85 -2.94
C LEU A 17 0.44 15.74 -3.36
N MET A 18 1.73 15.94 -3.10
CA MET A 18 2.70 14.86 -3.23
C MET A 18 2.56 13.96 -2.01
N GLN A 19 2.35 12.68 -2.23
CA GLN A 19 2.14 11.73 -1.15
C GLN A 19 3.17 10.62 -1.22
N CYS A 20 3.90 10.43 -0.12
CA CYS A 20 4.79 9.29 0.00
C CYS A 20 4.03 8.13 0.62
N ALA A 21 4.11 6.98 -0.02
CA ALA A 21 3.43 5.78 0.44
C ALA A 21 4.39 4.61 0.45
N ALA A 22 4.12 3.65 1.32
CA ALA A 22 4.89 2.41 1.36
C ALA A 22 3.93 1.25 1.13
N SER A 23 4.36 0.29 0.32
CA SER A 23 3.54 -0.86 -0.05
C SER A 23 4.35 -2.13 0.09
N ILE A 24 3.64 -3.24 0.22
CA ILE A 24 4.29 -4.52 0.43
C ILE A 24 3.55 -5.60 -0.35
N ILE A 25 4.29 -6.35 -1.14
CA ILE A 25 3.76 -7.44 -1.95
C ILE A 25 4.08 -8.75 -1.22
N ILE A 26 3.04 -9.44 -0.80
CA ILE A 26 3.19 -10.74 -0.15
C ILE A 26 3.24 -11.81 -1.23
N VAL A 27 4.28 -12.63 -1.20
CA VAL A 27 4.47 -13.70 -2.18
C VAL A 27 4.58 -15.02 -1.42
N ASN A 28 3.75 -15.99 -1.78
CA ASN A 28 3.81 -17.29 -1.13
C ASN A 28 4.77 -18.23 -1.87
N GLU A 29 4.89 -19.46 -1.38
CA GLU A 29 5.85 -20.43 -1.93
C GLU A 29 5.51 -20.88 -3.35
N LYS A 30 4.29 -20.62 -3.80
CA LYS A 30 3.86 -20.94 -5.16
C LYS A 30 4.00 -19.75 -6.10
N ASN A 31 4.67 -18.70 -5.65
CA ASN A 31 4.82 -17.46 -6.42
C ASN A 31 3.49 -16.76 -6.73
N GLN A 32 2.53 -16.92 -5.85
CA GLN A 32 1.27 -16.20 -5.93
C GLN A 32 1.36 -14.97 -5.05
N ILE A 33 0.77 -13.87 -5.49
CA ILE A 33 0.76 -12.65 -4.69
C ILE A 33 -0.62 -12.45 -4.08
N LEU A 34 -0.62 -11.84 -2.89
CA LEU A 34 -1.85 -11.55 -2.18
C LEU A 34 -2.36 -10.18 -2.63
N LEU A 35 -3.61 -10.17 -3.07
CA LEU A 35 -4.26 -8.93 -3.47
C LEU A 35 -5.55 -8.75 -2.70
N GLY A 36 -5.82 -7.52 -2.31
CA GLY A 36 -7.07 -7.15 -1.68
C GLY A 36 -7.88 -6.27 -2.61
N LYS A 37 -9.19 -6.41 -2.56
CA LYS A 37 -10.06 -5.59 -3.39
C LYS A 37 -10.37 -4.29 -2.66
N ARG A 38 -10.10 -3.18 -3.31
CA ARG A 38 -10.32 -1.86 -2.71
C ARG A 38 -11.82 -1.56 -2.68
N THR A 39 -12.25 -0.92 -1.61
CA THR A 39 -13.66 -0.56 -1.47
C THR A 39 -14.03 0.70 -2.23
N ASP A 40 -13.03 1.57 -2.49
CA ASP A 40 -13.31 2.85 -3.15
C ASP A 40 -13.45 2.74 -4.67
N ASN A 41 -12.68 1.86 -5.30
CA ASN A 41 -12.72 1.75 -6.77
C ASN A 41 -12.88 0.31 -7.25
N HIS A 42 -13.02 -0.65 -6.34
CA HIS A 42 -13.22 -2.07 -6.62
C HIS A 42 -12.07 -2.70 -7.40
N LYS A 43 -10.91 -2.08 -7.41
CA LYS A 43 -9.73 -2.65 -8.05
C LYS A 43 -8.93 -3.45 -7.05
N TRP A 44 -8.21 -4.44 -7.56
CA TRP A 44 -7.34 -5.28 -6.73
C TRP A 44 -5.99 -4.63 -6.59
N GLY A 45 -5.40 -4.74 -5.40
CA GLY A 45 -4.08 -4.19 -5.14
C GLY A 45 -3.45 -4.82 -3.93
N TYR A 46 -2.16 -4.62 -3.78
CA TYR A 46 -1.45 -5.09 -2.60
C TYR A 46 -1.53 -4.03 -1.50
N ALA A 47 -1.15 -4.43 -0.29
CA ALA A 47 -1.29 -3.57 0.88
C ALA A 47 -0.33 -2.39 0.83
N GLY A 48 -0.78 -1.25 1.33
CA GLY A 48 0.06 -0.07 1.42
C GLY A 48 -0.72 1.15 1.83
N GLY A 49 0.00 2.19 2.14
CA GLY A 49 -0.63 3.45 2.50
C GLY A 49 0.39 4.54 2.78
N SER A 50 -0.13 5.67 3.19
CA SER A 50 0.64 6.88 3.39
C SER A 50 1.60 6.77 4.57
N ILE A 51 2.82 7.24 4.37
CA ILE A 51 3.82 7.30 5.44
C ILE A 51 3.48 8.48 6.34
N GLU A 52 3.50 8.26 7.64
CA GLU A 52 3.24 9.32 8.61
C GLU A 52 4.53 10.04 8.96
N LEU A 53 4.41 11.22 9.59
CA LEU A 53 5.59 11.99 10.00
C LEU A 53 6.46 11.15 10.92
N ASP A 54 7.75 11.17 10.63
CA ASP A 54 8.79 10.47 11.41
C ASP A 54 8.67 8.96 11.44
N GLU A 55 7.81 8.40 10.59
CA GLU A 55 7.68 6.96 10.48
C GLU A 55 8.71 6.43 9.48
N LYS A 56 9.40 5.36 9.85
CA LYS A 56 10.31 4.71 8.90
C LYS A 56 9.51 4.03 7.81
N VAL A 57 10.04 4.04 6.60
CA VAL A 57 9.34 3.49 5.44
C VAL A 57 8.98 2.03 5.67
N GLU A 58 9.92 1.24 6.18
CA GLU A 58 9.68 -0.19 6.44
C GLU A 58 8.59 -0.40 7.47
N ASP A 59 8.57 0.47 8.50
CA ASP A 59 7.54 0.36 9.54
C ASP A 59 6.17 0.70 8.98
N CYS A 60 6.10 1.67 8.07
CA CYS A 60 4.85 2.01 7.39
C CYS A 60 4.33 0.81 6.59
N ALA A 61 5.22 0.18 5.81
CA ALA A 61 4.83 -0.97 5.00
C ALA A 61 4.27 -2.09 5.89
N ARG A 62 4.95 -2.38 7.00
CA ARG A 62 4.50 -3.43 7.92
C ARG A 62 3.20 -3.07 8.61
N ARG A 63 3.06 -1.80 9.01
CA ARG A 63 1.85 -1.34 9.67
C ARG A 63 0.64 -1.43 8.74
N GLU A 64 0.81 -0.95 7.50
CA GLU A 64 -0.29 -1.00 6.54
C GLU A 64 -0.68 -2.44 6.21
N LEU A 65 0.32 -3.32 6.09
CA LEU A 65 0.03 -4.73 5.87
C LEU A 65 -0.82 -5.30 7.00
N PHE A 66 -0.43 -5.03 8.24
CA PHE A 66 -1.16 -5.57 9.38
C PHE A 66 -2.57 -4.98 9.46
N GLU A 67 -2.71 -3.69 9.24
CA GLU A 67 -4.02 -3.03 9.31
C GLU A 67 -4.98 -3.58 8.25
N GLU A 68 -4.46 -3.86 7.06
CA GLU A 68 -5.31 -4.27 5.94
C GLU A 68 -5.52 -5.77 5.88
N THR A 69 -4.57 -6.57 6.32
CA THR A 69 -4.63 -8.02 6.12
C THR A 69 -4.55 -8.85 7.39
N GLY A 70 -4.01 -8.30 8.46
CA GLY A 70 -3.73 -9.07 9.67
C GLY A 70 -2.41 -9.80 9.64
N LEU A 71 -1.70 -9.76 8.51
CA LEU A 71 -0.43 -10.46 8.40
C LEU A 71 0.71 -9.62 8.96
N ILE A 72 1.72 -10.31 9.46
CA ILE A 72 2.92 -9.71 10.02
C ILE A 72 4.09 -10.13 9.16
N ALA A 73 4.80 -9.14 8.60
CA ALA A 73 5.96 -9.41 7.78
C ALA A 73 7.17 -9.69 8.66
N ASP A 74 7.82 -10.82 8.45
CA ASP A 74 9.02 -11.19 9.19
C ASP A 74 10.26 -10.62 8.55
N GLU A 75 10.34 -10.68 7.22
CA GLU A 75 11.44 -10.11 6.46
C GLU A 75 10.88 -9.43 5.24
N ILE A 76 11.39 -8.25 4.93
CA ILE A 76 10.98 -7.54 3.71
C ILE A 76 12.21 -7.14 2.94
N GLU A 77 12.03 -7.00 1.64
CA GLU A 77 13.10 -6.72 0.70
C GLU A 77 12.65 -5.57 -0.18
N PHE A 78 13.50 -4.56 -0.33
CA PHE A 78 13.18 -3.45 -1.21
C PHE A 78 13.01 -3.95 -2.64
N PHE A 79 11.97 -3.53 -3.32
CA PHE A 79 11.70 -3.92 -4.69
C PHE A 79 11.89 -2.75 -5.65
N MET A 80 11.12 -1.67 -5.48
CA MET A 80 11.24 -0.53 -6.39
C MET A 80 10.55 0.69 -5.82
N VAL A 81 10.85 1.84 -6.41
CA VAL A 81 10.09 3.06 -6.21
C VAL A 81 9.28 3.31 -7.47
N ASN A 82 7.98 3.55 -7.31
CA ASN A 82 7.09 3.85 -8.42
C ASN A 82 6.60 5.29 -8.27
N SER A 83 6.81 6.09 -9.29
CA SER A 83 6.38 7.50 -9.26
C SER A 83 6.11 7.94 -10.69
N GLY A 84 5.58 9.15 -10.84
CA GLY A 84 5.31 9.69 -12.16
C GLY A 84 3.83 9.71 -12.48
N PRO A 85 3.50 9.99 -13.75
CA PRO A 85 2.09 10.17 -14.12
C PRO A 85 1.21 8.95 -13.90
N GLU A 86 1.79 7.75 -13.97
CA GLU A 86 1.02 6.52 -13.83
C GLU A 86 0.46 6.33 -12.43
N VAL A 87 1.04 7.01 -11.44
CA VAL A 87 0.55 6.92 -10.06
C VAL A 87 -0.04 8.22 -9.57
N HIS A 88 -0.43 9.06 -10.51
CA HIS A 88 -1.26 10.24 -10.23
C HIS A 88 -2.70 9.76 -10.09
N TYR A 89 -3.39 10.19 -9.05
CA TYR A 89 -4.72 9.68 -8.79
C TYR A 89 -5.65 10.77 -8.28
N VAL A 90 -6.87 10.74 -8.78
CA VAL A 90 -7.94 11.63 -8.33
C VAL A 90 -8.99 10.77 -7.65
N TYR A 91 -9.22 11.01 -6.36
CA TYR A 91 -10.23 10.27 -5.60
C TYR A 91 -11.64 10.72 -5.99
N PRO A 92 -12.64 9.88 -5.72
CA PRO A 92 -14.02 10.26 -6.09
C PRO A 92 -14.49 11.58 -5.47
N ASN A 93 -13.94 11.97 -4.32
CA ASN A 93 -14.33 13.23 -3.66
C ASN A 93 -13.57 14.43 -4.23
N GLY A 94 -12.72 14.25 -5.22
CA GLY A 94 -11.97 15.32 -5.86
C GLY A 94 -10.58 15.54 -5.30
N ASP A 95 -10.20 14.86 -4.23
CA ASP A 95 -8.83 14.94 -3.72
C ASP A 95 -7.88 14.35 -4.74
N GLU A 96 -6.71 14.96 -4.86
CA GLU A 96 -5.77 14.60 -5.90
C GLU A 96 -4.39 14.41 -5.32
N VAL A 97 -3.70 13.34 -5.73
CA VAL A 97 -2.37 13.03 -5.23
C VAL A 97 -1.44 12.67 -6.37
N SER A 98 -0.19 13.09 -6.22
CA SER A 98 0.92 12.62 -7.05
C SER A 98 1.73 11.71 -6.14
N ASN A 99 1.66 10.41 -6.36
CA ASN A 99 2.24 9.43 -5.44
C ASN A 99 3.71 9.16 -5.71
N ILE A 100 4.44 8.94 -4.61
CA ILE A 100 5.76 8.32 -4.64
C ILE A 100 5.59 7.07 -3.79
N GLU A 101 5.65 5.92 -4.41
CA GLU A 101 5.37 4.66 -3.75
C GLU A 101 6.63 3.83 -3.62
N ILE A 102 6.98 3.47 -2.39
CA ILE A 102 8.15 2.64 -2.11
C ILE A 102 7.63 1.23 -1.86
N ILE A 103 8.04 0.29 -2.69
CA ILE A 103 7.44 -1.04 -2.72
C ILE A 103 8.43 -2.08 -2.23
N TYR A 104 7.97 -2.92 -1.31
CA TYR A 104 8.74 -4.04 -0.77
C TYR A 104 8.10 -5.36 -1.17
N VAL A 105 8.90 -6.40 -1.17
CA VAL A 105 8.43 -7.78 -1.36
C VAL A 105 8.66 -8.53 -0.08
N CYS A 106 7.68 -9.32 0.34
CA CYS A 106 7.75 -10.10 1.57
C CYS A 106 7.43 -11.55 1.25
N ARG A 107 8.38 -12.44 1.53
CA ARG A 107 8.21 -13.88 1.33
C ARG A 107 8.13 -14.62 2.64
N LYS A 108 8.47 -13.96 3.75
CA LYS A 108 8.42 -14.57 5.09
C LYS A 108 7.49 -13.75 5.96
N TYR A 109 6.38 -14.34 6.29
CA TYR A 109 5.32 -13.67 7.04
C TYR A 109 4.55 -14.69 7.85
N HIS A 110 3.74 -14.22 8.81
CA HIS A 110 2.86 -15.06 9.60
C HIS A 110 1.61 -14.28 9.96
N GLY A 111 0.68 -14.95 10.64
CA GLY A 111 -0.58 -14.34 11.01
C GLY A 111 -1.72 -14.90 10.19
N GLU A 112 -2.92 -14.34 10.40
CA GLU A 112 -4.12 -14.81 9.72
C GLU A 112 -4.76 -13.67 8.97
N LEU A 113 -5.23 -13.97 7.77
CA LEU A 113 -5.95 -13.00 6.95
C LEU A 113 -7.24 -12.60 7.63
N LYS A 114 -7.50 -11.30 7.71
CA LYS A 114 -8.69 -10.75 8.35
C LYS A 114 -9.82 -10.50 7.38
N ARG A 115 -9.53 -10.35 6.10
CA ARG A 115 -10.50 -9.86 5.13
C ARG A 115 -10.86 -10.95 4.16
N GLN A 116 -12.16 -11.11 3.94
CA GLN A 116 -12.65 -12.17 3.08
C GLN A 116 -12.51 -11.85 1.61
N GLU A 117 -12.46 -10.58 1.26
CA GLU A 117 -12.31 -10.19 -0.14
C GLU A 117 -10.88 -10.32 -0.64
N GLU A 118 -9.95 -10.69 0.24
CA GLU A 118 -8.57 -10.89 -0.16
C GLU A 118 -8.41 -12.29 -0.75
N GLU A 119 -7.57 -12.38 -1.77
CA GLU A 119 -7.28 -13.66 -2.37
C GLU A 119 -5.86 -13.66 -2.91
N ILE A 120 -5.32 -14.84 -3.14
CA ILE A 120 -3.97 -15.03 -3.63
C ILE A 120 -4.04 -15.33 -5.11
N LYS A 121 -3.33 -14.55 -5.90
CA LYS A 121 -3.28 -14.73 -7.34
C LYS A 121 -1.88 -15.07 -7.78
N GLU A 122 -1.81 -15.86 -8.83
CA GLU A 122 -0.54 -16.24 -9.40
C GLU A 122 0.08 -15.06 -10.11
N THR A 123 1.40 -14.88 -9.96
CA THR A 123 2.06 -13.74 -10.55
C THR A 123 2.39 -13.92 -12.01
N GLY A 124 2.49 -15.13 -12.45
CA GLY A 124 2.96 -15.34 -13.79
C GLY A 124 4.38 -14.89 -13.94
N ARG A 125 4.70 -13.67 -13.81
CA ARG A 125 5.98 -13.20 -13.98
C ARG A 125 6.11 -12.08 -13.19
N ARG A 126 6.89 -11.71 -12.82
CA ARG A 126 6.97 -10.79 -12.08
C ARG A 126 7.53 -9.86 -12.45
N ASN A 127 7.54 -9.25 -12.56
CA ASN A 127 8.10 -8.33 -13.00
C ASN A 127 8.23 -7.42 -12.27
#